data_40c4f3641970b94c32b1fc5af306a52e
#
_entry.id   40c4f3641970b94c32b1fc5af306a52e
#
_cell.length_a   1.000
_cell.length_b   1.000
_cell.length_c   1.000
_cell.angle_alpha   90.00
_cell.angle_beta   90.00
_cell.angle_gamma   90.00
#
_symmetry.space_group_name_H-M   'P 1'
#
loop_
_entity.id
_entity.type
_entity.pdbx_description
1 polymer ?
#
loop_
_entity_poly.entity_id
_entity_poly.type
_entity_poly.pdbx_seq_one_letter_code
_entity_poly.pdbx_strand_id
1 'polypeptide(L)'
;MLAIGCMGFGGPSVLEPLSLPDPVCGEEQVRIRVEGVSVNYADLQTRRGSYHAGGTQFPVIPGLDAVGIVEAVGSRVDHIRVGQGGLAFPHTGTYAQYG
;
A
#
# COMPACT_ATOMS: atom_id res chain seq x y z
N MET A 1 -0.98 -0.49 12.14
CA MET A 1 -1.07 -1.66 11.22
C MET A 1 0.28 -2.28 10.97
N LEU A 2 0.31 -3.53 10.60
CA LEU A 2 1.50 -4.20 10.14
C LEU A 2 1.69 -3.96 8.64
N ALA A 3 2.91 -3.62 8.25
CA ALA A 3 3.33 -3.47 6.86
C ALA A 3 4.70 -4.10 6.65
N ILE A 4 5.06 -4.36 5.43
CA ILE A 4 6.40 -4.80 5.04
C ILE A 4 7.01 -3.69 4.20
N GLY A 5 8.13 -3.19 4.65
CA GLY A 5 8.79 -2.08 3.98
C GLY A 5 10.27 -2.01 4.25
N CYS A 6 10.89 -0.92 3.82
CA CYS A 6 12.31 -0.71 4.02
C CYS A 6 12.59 0.72 4.47
N MET A 7 13.60 0.85 5.31
CA MET A 7 14.11 2.13 5.80
C MET A 7 15.30 2.65 4.97
N GLY A 8 15.68 1.91 3.96
CA GLY A 8 16.72 2.26 3.01
C GLY A 8 16.66 1.35 1.80
N PHE A 9 17.31 1.70 0.72
CA PHE A 9 17.34 0.91 -0.51
C PHE A 9 18.37 -0.22 -0.41
N GLY A 10 18.14 -1.30 -1.13
CA GLY A 10 19.08 -2.41 -1.19
C GLY A 10 18.47 -3.71 -1.68
N GLY A 11 19.10 -4.81 -1.32
CA GLY A 11 18.67 -6.16 -1.64
C GLY A 11 17.51 -6.64 -0.76
N PRO A 12 17.10 -7.92 -0.89
CA PRO A 12 15.94 -8.44 -0.14
C PRO A 12 16.03 -8.27 1.38
N SER A 13 17.21 -8.22 1.94
CA SER A 13 17.42 -8.10 3.39
C SER A 13 16.97 -6.77 3.96
N VAL A 14 16.72 -5.74 3.14
CA VAL A 14 16.21 -4.45 3.63
C VAL A 14 14.72 -4.48 3.92
N LEU A 15 14.00 -5.48 3.45
CA LEU A 15 12.58 -5.64 3.75
C LEU A 15 12.40 -6.12 5.18
N GLU A 16 11.55 -5.44 5.93
CA GLU A 16 11.29 -5.75 7.33
C GLU A 16 9.83 -5.48 7.69
N PRO A 17 9.31 -6.18 8.72
CA PRO A 17 8.00 -5.83 9.28
C PRO A 17 8.07 -4.46 9.96
N LEU A 18 7.08 -3.62 9.70
CA LEU A 18 6.94 -2.29 10.28
C LEU A 18 5.58 -2.15 10.93
N SER A 19 5.54 -1.45 12.06
CA SER A 19 4.30 -1.03 12.69
C SER A 19 4.06 0.43 12.33
N LEU A 20 2.96 0.69 11.62
CA LEU A 20 2.61 2.02 11.14
C LEU A 20 1.20 2.38 11.58
N PRO A 21 0.86 3.69 11.64
CA PRO A 21 -0.53 4.09 11.81
C PRO A 21 -1.41 3.54 10.68
N ASP A 22 -2.67 3.25 10.99
CA ASP A 22 -3.63 2.91 9.96
C ASP A 22 -3.83 4.11 9.03
N PRO A 23 -3.99 3.89 7.71
CA PRO A 23 -4.20 5.01 6.80
C PRO A 23 -5.51 5.72 7.08
N VAL A 24 -5.49 7.04 6.97
CA VAL A 24 -6.69 7.87 7.10
C VAL A 24 -7.44 7.85 5.78
N CYS A 25 -8.75 7.60 5.83
CA CYS A 25 -9.60 7.63 4.66
C CYS A 25 -10.04 9.08 4.37
N GLY A 26 -9.52 9.66 3.29
CA GLY A 26 -9.89 11.00 2.85
C GLY A 26 -11.30 11.05 2.27
N GLU A 27 -11.82 12.27 2.03
CA GLU A 27 -13.20 12.48 1.57
C GLU A 27 -13.53 11.78 0.25
N GLU A 28 -12.55 11.66 -0.64
CA GLU A 28 -12.71 11.07 -1.96
C GLU A 28 -12.03 9.71 -2.08
N GLN A 29 -11.70 9.10 -0.96
CA GLN A 29 -10.93 7.87 -0.88
C GLN A 29 -11.75 6.74 -0.27
N VAL A 30 -11.27 5.53 -0.49
CA VAL A 30 -11.72 4.35 0.22
C VAL A 30 -10.52 3.71 0.93
N ARG A 31 -10.77 3.10 2.09
CA ARG A 31 -9.77 2.30 2.78
C ARG A 31 -10.15 0.83 2.63
N ILE A 32 -9.18 0.03 2.21
CA ILE A 32 -9.36 -1.39 1.96
C ILE A 32 -8.62 -2.18 3.02
N ARG A 33 -9.30 -3.18 3.61
CA ARG A 33 -8.63 -4.21 4.38
C ARG A 33 -8.06 -5.21 3.38
N VAL A 34 -6.74 -5.23 3.26
CA VAL A 34 -6.04 -6.00 2.23
C VAL A 34 -6.09 -7.48 2.56
N GLU A 35 -6.52 -8.30 1.61
CA GLU A 35 -6.54 -9.74 1.71
C GLU A 35 -5.47 -10.41 0.86
N GLY A 36 -5.01 -9.75 -0.19
CA GLY A 36 -3.95 -10.26 -1.05
C GLY A 36 -3.29 -9.17 -1.86
N VAL A 37 -2.03 -9.39 -2.18
CA VAL A 37 -1.23 -8.55 -3.07
C VAL A 37 -0.45 -9.45 -4.01
N SER A 38 -0.02 -8.90 -5.16
CA SER A 38 0.93 -9.60 -6.01
C SER A 38 2.31 -8.95 -5.92
N VAL A 39 3.33 -9.69 -6.30
CA VAL A 39 4.70 -9.20 -6.38
C VAL A 39 5.02 -8.90 -7.83
N ASN A 40 5.42 -7.66 -8.11
CA ASN A 40 5.72 -7.18 -9.44
C ASN A 40 7.19 -6.77 -9.56
N TYR A 41 7.71 -6.72 -10.77
CA TYR A 41 9.08 -6.28 -11.00
C TYR A 41 9.34 -4.87 -10.47
N ALA A 42 8.34 -3.98 -10.58
CA ALA A 42 8.43 -2.62 -10.03
C ALA A 42 8.66 -2.60 -8.51
N ASP A 43 8.18 -3.60 -7.77
CA ASP A 43 8.41 -3.72 -6.34
C ASP A 43 9.89 -3.96 -6.02
N LEU A 44 10.57 -4.79 -6.84
CA LEU A 44 12.00 -4.99 -6.74
C LEU A 44 12.77 -3.71 -7.06
N GLN A 45 12.34 -2.96 -8.06
CA GLN A 45 12.94 -1.68 -8.41
C GLN A 45 12.72 -0.63 -7.31
N THR A 46 11.55 -0.61 -6.70
CA THR A 46 11.25 0.26 -5.55
C THR A 46 12.20 -0.03 -4.40
N ARG A 47 12.36 -1.30 -4.05
CA ARG A 47 13.29 -1.73 -2.98
C ARG A 47 14.72 -1.33 -3.28
N ARG A 48 15.14 -1.43 -4.54
CA ARG A 48 16.50 -1.08 -4.99
C ARG A 48 16.72 0.42 -5.12
N GLY A 49 15.66 1.21 -5.14
CA GLY A 49 15.73 2.67 -5.32
C GLY A 49 15.73 3.14 -6.75
N SER A 50 15.41 2.28 -7.72
CA SER A 50 15.47 2.62 -9.15
C SER A 50 14.13 2.95 -9.78
N TYR A 51 13.03 2.82 -9.05
CA TYR A 51 11.67 3.07 -9.57
C TYR A 51 11.19 4.50 -9.31
N HIS A 52 11.46 5.03 -8.14
CA HIS A 52 11.10 6.39 -7.73
C HIS A 52 12.36 7.20 -7.49
N ALA A 53 12.99 7.65 -8.55
CA ALA A 53 14.21 8.45 -8.46
C ALA A 53 13.89 9.83 -7.88
N GLY A 54 14.59 10.21 -6.81
CA GLY A 54 14.49 11.52 -6.16
C GLY A 54 13.23 11.66 -5.29
N GLY A 55 13.35 12.37 -4.19
CA GLY A 55 12.22 12.70 -3.32
C GLY A 55 11.60 11.55 -2.56
N THR A 56 12.22 10.38 -2.51
CA THR A 56 11.71 9.25 -1.75
C THR A 56 11.84 9.49 -0.25
N GLN A 57 10.75 9.26 0.47
CA GLN A 57 10.72 9.31 1.93
C GLN A 57 10.61 7.90 2.50
N PHE A 58 11.34 7.63 3.57
CA PHE A 58 11.28 6.35 4.28
C PHE A 58 10.32 6.45 5.48
N PRO A 59 9.65 5.34 5.86
CA PRO A 59 9.74 4.02 5.25
C PRO A 59 9.09 3.96 3.87
N VAL A 60 9.63 3.12 3.00
CA VAL A 60 9.05 2.81 1.69
C VAL A 60 8.31 1.48 1.80
N ILE A 61 7.04 1.49 1.44
CA ILE A 61 6.20 0.30 1.42
C ILE A 61 5.95 -0.06 -0.05
N PRO A 62 6.50 -1.17 -0.55
CA PRO A 62 6.25 -1.58 -1.92
C PRO A 62 4.81 -2.04 -2.16
N GLY A 63 4.50 -2.35 -3.39
CA GLY A 63 3.23 -2.93 -3.80
C GLY A 63 2.39 -2.00 -4.66
N LEU A 64 1.90 -2.52 -5.78
CA LEU A 64 1.15 -1.77 -6.78
C LEU A 64 -0.29 -2.24 -6.91
N ASP A 65 -0.66 -3.36 -6.31
CA ASP A 65 -2.01 -3.89 -6.39
C ASP A 65 -2.42 -4.57 -5.09
N ALA A 66 -3.71 -4.61 -4.87
CA ALA A 66 -4.30 -5.30 -3.73
C ALA A 66 -5.72 -5.75 -4.06
N VAL A 67 -6.11 -6.88 -3.50
CA VAL A 67 -7.52 -7.28 -3.39
C VAL A 67 -7.91 -7.25 -1.93
N GLY A 68 -9.15 -6.89 -1.66
CA GLY A 68 -9.62 -6.85 -0.28
C GLY A 68 -11.05 -6.38 -0.16
N ILE A 69 -11.42 -6.03 1.06
CA ILE A 69 -12.75 -5.58 1.42
C ILE A 69 -12.70 -4.12 1.80
N VAL A 70 -13.59 -3.34 1.22
CA VAL A 70 -13.75 -1.92 1.58
C VAL A 70 -14.24 -1.85 3.02
N GLU A 71 -13.47 -1.19 3.90
CA GLU A 71 -13.85 -1.05 5.31
C GLU A 71 -14.25 0.37 5.68
N ALA A 72 -13.86 1.37 4.88
CA ALA A 72 -14.24 2.75 5.06
C ALA A 72 -14.33 3.46 3.73
N VAL A 73 -15.26 4.39 3.60
CA VAL A 73 -15.43 5.24 2.42
C VAL A 73 -15.45 6.70 2.84
N GLY A 74 -14.86 7.55 2.00
CA GLY A 74 -14.88 8.98 2.21
C GLY A 74 -16.27 9.57 2.04
N SER A 75 -16.49 10.74 2.63
CA SER A 75 -17.82 11.38 2.65
C SER A 75 -18.35 11.77 1.26
N ARG A 76 -17.47 11.88 0.27
CA ARG A 76 -17.83 12.20 -1.12
C ARG A 76 -17.89 10.98 -2.04
N VAL A 77 -17.69 9.79 -1.51
CA VAL A 77 -17.75 8.55 -2.27
C VAL A 77 -19.18 8.01 -2.15
N ASP A 78 -19.88 7.88 -3.28
CA ASP A 78 -21.29 7.49 -3.32
C ASP A 78 -21.58 6.20 -4.11
N HIS A 79 -20.57 5.68 -4.82
CA HIS A 79 -20.71 4.51 -5.70
C HIS A 79 -20.02 3.24 -5.16
N ILE A 80 -19.36 3.33 -4.01
CA ILE A 80 -18.66 2.21 -3.36
C ILE A 80 -19.18 2.11 -1.92
N ARG A 81 -19.36 0.88 -1.43
CA ARG A 81 -19.92 0.64 -0.09
C ARG A 81 -18.97 -0.19 0.76
N VAL A 82 -19.01 0.06 2.06
CA VAL A 82 -18.35 -0.78 3.05
C VAL A 82 -18.86 -2.22 2.93
N GLY A 83 -17.92 -3.17 2.96
CA GLY A 83 -18.20 -4.60 2.77
C GLY A 83 -18.05 -5.09 1.34
N GLN A 84 -17.94 -4.19 0.39
CA GLN A 84 -17.74 -4.53 -1.02
C GLN A 84 -16.32 -5.07 -1.24
N GLY A 85 -16.20 -6.17 -1.98
CA GLY A 85 -14.92 -6.67 -2.47
C GLY A 85 -14.41 -5.83 -3.62
N GLY A 86 -13.10 -5.69 -3.74
CA GLY A 86 -12.53 -4.90 -4.81
C GLY A 86 -11.05 -5.17 -5.06
N LEU A 87 -10.62 -4.68 -6.21
CA LEU A 87 -9.24 -4.69 -6.67
C LEU A 87 -8.78 -3.24 -6.78
N ALA A 88 -7.60 -2.94 -6.25
CA ALA A 88 -7.05 -1.60 -6.25
C ALA A 88 -5.66 -1.57 -6.88
N PHE A 89 -5.36 -0.48 -7.56
CA PHE A 89 -4.05 -0.21 -8.15
C PHE A 89 -3.54 1.15 -7.68
N PRO A 90 -3.17 1.28 -6.39
CA PRO A 90 -2.60 2.53 -5.91
C PRO A 90 -1.20 2.74 -6.49
N HIS A 91 -0.66 3.94 -6.29
CA HIS A 91 0.67 4.27 -6.78
C HIS A 91 1.76 3.41 -6.14
N THR A 92 1.61 3.11 -4.86
CA THR A 92 2.50 2.24 -4.07
C THR A 92 1.84 1.90 -2.73
N GLY A 93 2.46 1.03 -1.96
CA GLY A 93 2.11 0.87 -0.56
C GLY A 93 1.18 -0.29 -0.22
N THR A 94 1.01 -1.27 -1.11
CA THR A 94 0.05 -2.35 -0.86
C THR A 94 0.56 -3.48 0.05
N TYR A 95 1.85 -3.52 0.36
CA TYR A 95 2.39 -4.53 1.29
C TYR A 95 2.05 -4.16 2.74
N ALA A 96 0.76 -4.06 3.05
CA ALA A 96 0.24 -3.63 4.33
C ALA A 96 -1.14 -4.23 4.59
N GLN A 97 -1.59 -4.18 5.86
CA GLN A 97 -2.92 -4.69 6.23
C GLN A 97 -4.05 -3.83 5.66
N TYR A 98 -3.82 -2.52 5.54
CA TYR A 98 -4.80 -1.56 5.01
C TYR A 98 -4.16 -0.66 3.96
N GLY A 99 -4.98 -0.26 3.04
CA GLY A 99 -4.58 0.67 1.98
C GLY A 99 -5.68 1.62 1.54
#